data_d69f38f9dee29add87fe6eb7bd035723
#
_entry.id   d69f38f9dee29add87fe6eb7bd035723
#
_cell.length_a   1.000
_cell.length_b   1.000
_cell.length_c   1.000
_cell.angle_alpha   90.00
_cell.angle_beta   90.00
_cell.angle_gamma   90.00
#
_symmetry.space_group_name_H-M   'P 1'
#
loop_
_entity.id
_entity.type
_entity.pdbx_description
1 polymer ?
#
loop_
_entity_poly.entity_id
_entity_poly.type
_entity_poly.pdbx_seq_one_letter_code
_entity_poly.pdbx_strand_id
1 'polypeptide(L)'
;MARRHTPDQVIAKVREGQRLLNDGRPMIEVIKELQVTEATWYRWLQQYGSEKNATQTKAVKDLEKENARLKKLVAEKELAIDILNEVAPGKILSPEPRRRAVAMAQEKFGASERFACKVLGQNRSVLRKGRPVVSFEEVQLRADLRVVAGKHPAWGWRKARWHLLEQPQWETVALNKKRVRRLWRAEGLTCKPKARKKRRTGPGAGEQKRLRAEYPMHVVSFDFQSDVTSCGRHIRFFNVIDEYTRTALAIIPRRSFTATDVVAVLENIIAETGTVPTYVRSDNGPEFTAAALVDWCATAGVDTAFIDPGSPWQNGFAESFNAQFRREQLTGEIMDTMAEAEYLADEWKDIYNYGRPHGSLDGLTPKRYWERWTAENQLAIA
;
A
#
# COMPACT_ATOMS: atom_id res chain seq x y z
N MET A 1 -41.21 -54.75 18.21
CA MET A 1 -41.48 -53.35 17.83
C MET A 1 -42.47 -53.36 16.66
N ALA A 2 -43.63 -52.73 16.80
CA ALA A 2 -44.59 -52.65 15.69
C ALA A 2 -44.03 -51.86 14.52
N ARG A 3 -43.97 -52.41 13.32
CA ARG A 3 -43.49 -51.71 12.11
C ARG A 3 -44.37 -50.50 11.83
N ARG A 4 -43.87 -49.30 11.89
CA ARG A 4 -44.60 -48.08 11.48
C ARG A 4 -44.74 -48.07 9.97
N HIS A 5 -45.94 -48.14 9.45
CA HIS A 5 -46.24 -48.00 8.02
C HIS A 5 -46.15 -46.53 7.60
N THR A 6 -45.62 -46.26 6.43
CA THR A 6 -45.68 -44.93 5.83
C THR A 6 -47.09 -44.61 5.33
N PRO A 7 -47.50 -43.34 5.19
CA PRO A 7 -48.80 -42.97 4.65
C PRO A 7 -49.15 -43.66 3.31
N ASP A 8 -48.19 -43.76 2.42
CA ASP A 8 -48.37 -44.43 1.12
C ASP A 8 -48.60 -45.93 1.27
N GLN A 9 -47.88 -46.58 2.20
CA GLN A 9 -48.12 -48.00 2.54
C GLN A 9 -49.50 -48.24 3.14
N VAL A 10 -49.97 -47.28 3.99
CA VAL A 10 -51.29 -47.37 4.58
C VAL A 10 -52.35 -47.22 3.51
N ILE A 11 -52.24 -46.26 2.60
CA ILE A 11 -53.18 -46.07 1.46
C ILE A 11 -53.22 -47.32 0.58
N ALA A 12 -52.05 -47.89 0.24
CA ALA A 12 -51.99 -49.12 -0.54
C ALA A 12 -52.68 -50.28 0.14
N LYS A 13 -52.46 -50.47 1.45
CA LYS A 13 -53.13 -51.51 2.26
C LYS A 13 -54.63 -51.27 2.39
N VAL A 14 -55.09 -50.05 2.53
CA VAL A 14 -56.49 -49.70 2.56
C VAL A 14 -57.24 -50.02 1.26
N ARG A 15 -56.61 -49.67 0.12
CA ARG A 15 -57.13 -49.99 -1.22
C ARG A 15 -57.20 -51.49 -1.46
N GLU A 16 -56.17 -52.21 -1.09
CA GLU A 16 -56.11 -53.66 -1.23
C GLU A 16 -57.13 -54.33 -0.35
N GLY A 17 -57.29 -53.91 0.93
CA GLY A 17 -58.30 -54.41 1.82
C GLY A 17 -59.70 -54.13 1.32
N GLN A 18 -60.00 -52.93 0.81
CA GLN A 18 -61.31 -52.60 0.22
C GLN A 18 -61.56 -53.46 -1.04
N ARG A 19 -60.59 -53.77 -1.86
CA ARG A 19 -60.71 -54.67 -3.02
C ARG A 19 -61.08 -56.06 -2.57
N LEU A 20 -60.37 -56.63 -1.57
CA LEU A 20 -60.60 -57.97 -1.07
C LEU A 20 -62.00 -58.08 -0.41
N LEU A 21 -62.51 -57.04 0.26
CA LEU A 21 -63.87 -57.00 0.79
C LEU A 21 -64.94 -56.95 -0.29
N ASN A 22 -64.68 -56.20 -1.37
CA ASN A 22 -65.58 -56.14 -2.53
C ASN A 22 -65.59 -57.47 -3.30
N ASP A 23 -64.50 -58.23 -3.26
CA ASP A 23 -64.40 -59.58 -3.82
C ASP A 23 -65.09 -60.63 -2.97
N GLY A 24 -65.83 -60.24 -1.88
CA GLY A 24 -66.66 -61.07 -1.02
C GLY A 24 -65.90 -61.82 0.08
N ARG A 25 -64.68 -61.49 0.37
CA ARG A 25 -63.89 -62.13 1.46
C ARG A 25 -64.34 -61.59 2.84
N PRO A 26 -64.44 -62.48 3.84
CA PRO A 26 -64.80 -62.04 5.18
C PRO A 26 -63.70 -61.12 5.80
N MET A 27 -64.16 -60.12 6.55
CA MET A 27 -63.31 -59.11 7.18
C MET A 27 -62.16 -59.69 8.00
N ILE A 28 -62.38 -60.80 8.71
CA ILE A 28 -61.36 -61.47 9.52
C ILE A 28 -60.17 -61.98 8.70
N GLU A 29 -60.39 -62.45 7.48
CA GLU A 29 -59.35 -62.90 6.57
C GLU A 29 -58.59 -61.74 5.97
N VAL A 30 -59.22 -60.64 5.60
CA VAL A 30 -58.65 -59.47 5.06
C VAL A 30 -57.71 -58.80 6.09
N ILE A 31 -58.14 -58.69 7.34
CA ILE A 31 -57.29 -58.12 8.42
C ILE A 31 -56.08 -59.00 8.66
N LYS A 32 -56.20 -60.30 8.62
CA LYS A 32 -55.12 -61.27 8.80
C LYS A 32 -54.09 -61.18 7.63
N GLU A 33 -54.60 -61.07 6.42
CA GLU A 33 -53.76 -60.93 5.19
C GLU A 33 -53.01 -59.60 5.20
N LEU A 34 -53.64 -58.52 5.61
CA LEU A 34 -52.99 -57.22 5.69
C LEU A 34 -52.07 -57.07 6.92
N GLN A 35 -52.04 -58.04 7.81
CA GLN A 35 -51.27 -58.06 9.08
C GLN A 35 -51.47 -56.83 9.92
N VAL A 36 -52.75 -56.45 10.11
CA VAL A 36 -53.15 -55.32 10.94
C VAL A 36 -54.26 -55.76 11.98
N THR A 37 -54.43 -54.97 13.05
CA THR A 37 -55.52 -55.17 13.96
C THR A 37 -56.79 -54.54 13.42
N GLU A 38 -57.93 -55.04 13.82
CA GLU A 38 -59.29 -54.53 13.47
C GLU A 38 -59.41 -53.02 13.77
N ALA A 39 -58.95 -52.61 14.95
CA ALA A 39 -58.99 -51.21 15.38
C ALA A 39 -58.06 -50.32 14.45
N THR A 40 -56.91 -50.89 13.98
CA THR A 40 -56.04 -50.21 13.06
C THR A 40 -56.64 -50.08 11.68
N TRP A 41 -57.33 -51.13 11.20
CA TRP A 41 -58.04 -51.12 9.94
C TRP A 41 -59.15 -50.07 9.90
N TYR A 42 -60.05 -49.98 10.88
CA TYR A 42 -61.09 -48.98 10.93
C TYR A 42 -60.56 -47.56 11.03
N ARG A 43 -59.49 -47.34 11.83
CA ARG A 43 -58.84 -46.06 11.89
C ARG A 43 -58.22 -45.66 10.52
N TRP A 44 -57.62 -46.61 9.81
CA TRP A 44 -57.09 -46.35 8.48
C TRP A 44 -58.19 -46.13 7.46
N LEU A 45 -59.27 -46.89 7.51
CA LEU A 45 -60.43 -46.74 6.64
C LEU A 45 -61.06 -45.35 6.81
N GLN A 46 -61.23 -44.91 8.07
CA GLN A 46 -61.73 -43.58 8.35
C GLN A 46 -60.84 -42.47 7.86
N GLN A 47 -59.50 -42.66 7.95
CA GLN A 47 -58.52 -41.63 7.60
C GLN A 47 -58.17 -41.62 6.10
N TYR A 48 -58.20 -42.77 5.44
CA TYR A 48 -57.74 -42.96 4.07
C TYR A 48 -58.73 -43.70 3.16
N GLY A 49 -59.91 -44.05 3.64
CA GLY A 49 -60.85 -44.91 2.92
C GLY A 49 -61.55 -44.28 1.71
N SER A 50 -61.51 -42.97 1.54
CA SER A 50 -61.94 -42.32 0.30
C SER A 50 -60.73 -41.74 -0.40
N GLU A 51 -60.72 -41.82 -1.73
CA GLU A 51 -59.58 -41.25 -2.52
C GLU A 51 -59.34 -39.76 -2.26
N LYS A 52 -60.42 -39.00 -2.05
CA LYS A 52 -60.37 -37.57 -1.67
C LYS A 52 -59.71 -37.35 -0.31
N ASN A 53 -60.05 -38.14 0.71
CA ASN A 53 -59.47 -38.00 2.04
C ASN A 53 -58.01 -38.43 2.08
N ALA A 54 -57.63 -39.48 1.38
CA ALA A 54 -56.24 -39.95 1.26
C ALA A 54 -55.36 -38.92 0.60
N THR A 55 -55.82 -38.29 -0.50
CA THR A 55 -55.11 -37.27 -1.24
C THR A 55 -54.97 -35.96 -0.44
N GLN A 56 -56.07 -35.55 0.26
CA GLN A 56 -56.03 -34.36 1.13
C GLN A 56 -55.11 -34.55 2.34
N THR A 57 -55.10 -35.72 2.97
CA THR A 57 -54.23 -36.00 4.13
C THR A 57 -52.76 -35.99 3.71
N LYS A 58 -52.44 -36.50 2.51
CA LYS A 58 -51.05 -36.43 1.95
C LYS A 58 -50.65 -35.00 1.65
N ALA A 59 -51.54 -34.23 0.99
CA ALA A 59 -51.29 -32.83 0.66
C ALA A 59 -51.07 -31.97 1.93
N VAL A 60 -51.87 -32.16 2.99
CA VAL A 60 -51.69 -31.46 4.28
C VAL A 60 -50.33 -31.77 4.90
N LYS A 61 -49.90 -33.03 4.93
CA LYS A 61 -48.60 -33.42 5.46
C LYS A 61 -47.43 -32.85 4.65
N ASP A 62 -47.54 -32.77 3.33
CA ASP A 62 -46.55 -32.20 2.48
C ASP A 62 -46.47 -30.66 2.67
N LEU A 63 -47.61 -29.98 2.82
CA LEU A 63 -47.68 -28.56 3.16
C LEU A 63 -47.12 -28.29 4.57
N GLU A 64 -47.35 -29.13 5.55
CA GLU A 64 -46.77 -29.01 6.89
C GLU A 64 -45.22 -29.11 6.83
N LYS A 65 -44.70 -30.07 6.07
CA LYS A 65 -43.24 -30.20 5.86
C LYS A 65 -42.65 -29.00 5.15
N GLU A 66 -43.36 -28.50 4.14
CA GLU A 66 -42.91 -27.32 3.42
C GLU A 66 -42.97 -26.07 4.31
N ASN A 67 -44.01 -25.90 5.09
CA ASN A 67 -44.15 -24.81 6.06
C ASN A 67 -43.02 -24.84 7.11
N ALA A 68 -42.73 -26.02 7.64
CA ALA A 68 -41.61 -26.20 8.57
C ALA A 68 -40.23 -25.83 7.91
N ARG A 69 -40.07 -26.24 6.64
CA ARG A 69 -38.86 -25.88 5.84
C ARG A 69 -38.79 -24.38 5.61
N LEU A 70 -39.90 -23.74 5.21
CA LEU A 70 -39.96 -22.30 4.96
C LEU A 70 -39.68 -21.49 6.24
N LYS A 71 -40.31 -21.87 7.38
CA LYS A 71 -40.03 -21.23 8.67
C LYS A 71 -38.58 -21.31 9.06
N LYS A 72 -37.90 -22.45 8.84
CA LYS A 72 -36.48 -22.60 9.09
C LYS A 72 -35.63 -21.70 8.14
N LEU A 73 -36.02 -21.62 6.88
CA LEU A 73 -35.35 -20.78 5.89
C LEU A 73 -35.45 -19.28 6.23
N VAL A 74 -36.63 -18.84 6.68
CA VAL A 74 -36.85 -17.46 7.13
C VAL A 74 -35.99 -17.14 8.35
N ALA A 75 -36.00 -17.98 9.36
CA ALA A 75 -35.18 -17.79 10.56
C ALA A 75 -33.66 -17.74 10.22
N GLU A 76 -33.18 -18.61 9.31
CA GLU A 76 -31.79 -18.55 8.82
C GLU A 76 -31.48 -17.24 8.06
N LYS A 77 -32.44 -16.71 7.31
CA LYS A 77 -32.28 -15.45 6.58
C LYS A 77 -32.30 -14.24 7.51
N GLU A 78 -33.18 -14.19 8.48
CA GLU A 78 -33.22 -13.15 9.50
C GLU A 78 -31.91 -13.11 10.28
N LEU A 79 -31.44 -14.24 10.76
CA LEU A 79 -30.13 -14.33 11.43
C LEU A 79 -28.97 -13.85 10.55
N ALA A 80 -28.98 -14.16 9.25
CA ALA A 80 -27.97 -13.69 8.32
C ALA A 80 -28.03 -12.17 8.15
N ILE A 81 -29.22 -11.59 8.09
CA ILE A 81 -29.42 -10.13 7.99
C ILE A 81 -28.92 -9.45 9.27
N ASP A 82 -29.22 -9.96 10.44
CA ASP A 82 -28.77 -9.41 11.71
C ASP A 82 -27.24 -9.41 11.81
N ILE A 83 -26.59 -10.51 11.44
CA ILE A 83 -25.14 -10.59 11.36
C ILE A 83 -24.57 -9.55 10.40
N LEU A 84 -25.17 -9.38 9.22
CA LEU A 84 -24.70 -8.41 8.23
C LEU A 84 -24.92 -6.97 8.70
N ASN A 85 -26.04 -6.65 9.31
CA ASN A 85 -26.32 -5.31 9.84
C ASN A 85 -25.35 -4.91 10.94
N GLU A 86 -25.03 -5.82 11.85
CA GLU A 86 -24.06 -5.58 12.92
C GLU A 86 -22.64 -5.33 12.37
N VAL A 87 -22.31 -5.95 11.26
CA VAL A 87 -20.99 -5.89 10.66
C VAL A 87 -20.90 -4.81 9.57
N ALA A 88 -22.04 -4.35 9.03
CA ALA A 88 -22.14 -3.40 7.92
C ALA A 88 -21.48 -2.02 8.12
N PRO A 89 -21.31 -1.45 9.35
CA PRO A 89 -20.64 -0.17 9.53
C PRO A 89 -19.16 -0.16 9.11
N GLY A 90 -18.54 -1.32 8.85
CA GLY A 90 -17.15 -1.45 8.46
C GLY A 90 -16.94 -2.13 7.11
N LYS A 91 -16.02 -1.62 6.27
CA LYS A 91 -15.60 -2.30 5.03
C LYS A 91 -14.86 -3.60 5.37
N ILE A 92 -15.55 -4.74 5.33
CA ILE A 92 -14.97 -6.08 5.55
C ILE A 92 -14.26 -6.53 4.26
N LEU A 93 -13.21 -5.84 3.86
CA LEU A 93 -12.47 -6.16 2.64
C LEU A 93 -11.24 -7.05 2.89
N SER A 94 -10.75 -7.11 4.14
CA SER A 94 -9.54 -7.86 4.47
C SER A 94 -9.82 -9.09 5.35
N PRO A 95 -8.94 -10.09 5.36
CA PRO A 95 -9.14 -11.33 6.12
C PRO A 95 -9.28 -11.14 7.63
N GLU A 96 -8.59 -10.19 8.23
CA GLU A 96 -8.60 -9.98 9.69
C GLU A 96 -9.93 -9.41 10.23
N PRO A 97 -10.53 -8.36 9.63
CA PRO A 97 -11.89 -7.95 9.96
C PRO A 97 -12.92 -9.07 9.78
N ARG A 98 -12.78 -9.89 8.73
CA ARG A 98 -13.68 -11.05 8.53
C ARG A 98 -13.57 -12.08 9.65
N ARG A 99 -12.37 -12.38 10.13
CA ARG A 99 -12.16 -13.29 11.28
C ARG A 99 -12.85 -12.77 12.54
N ARG A 100 -12.68 -11.47 12.84
CA ARG A 100 -13.35 -10.83 13.97
C ARG A 100 -14.86 -10.87 13.83
N ALA A 101 -15.39 -10.61 12.64
CA ALA A 101 -16.81 -10.67 12.35
C ALA A 101 -17.37 -12.10 12.53
N VAL A 102 -16.63 -13.14 12.13
CA VAL A 102 -17.03 -14.54 12.38
C VAL A 102 -17.07 -14.84 13.88
N ALA A 103 -16.04 -14.44 14.62
CA ALA A 103 -16.00 -14.65 16.08
C ALA A 103 -17.17 -13.92 16.77
N MET A 104 -17.45 -12.69 16.41
CA MET A 104 -18.59 -11.92 16.92
C MET A 104 -19.93 -12.58 16.58
N ALA A 105 -20.10 -13.09 15.36
CA ALA A 105 -21.31 -13.79 14.97
C ALA A 105 -21.54 -15.07 15.78
N GLN A 106 -20.49 -15.79 16.16
CA GLN A 106 -20.57 -16.95 17.03
C GLN A 106 -20.92 -16.54 18.47
N GLU A 107 -20.28 -15.51 19.00
CA GLU A 107 -20.46 -15.07 20.39
C GLU A 107 -21.82 -14.40 20.62
N LYS A 108 -22.18 -13.43 19.76
CA LYS A 108 -23.40 -12.62 19.95
C LYS A 108 -24.68 -13.32 19.49
N PHE A 109 -24.61 -14.06 18.40
CA PHE A 109 -25.79 -14.69 17.78
C PHE A 109 -25.83 -16.23 17.91
N GLY A 110 -24.85 -16.86 18.55
CA GLY A 110 -24.76 -18.31 18.65
C GLY A 110 -24.63 -19.03 17.30
N ALA A 111 -24.26 -18.31 16.25
CA ALA A 111 -24.19 -18.84 14.89
C ALA A 111 -23.08 -19.89 14.76
N SER A 112 -23.35 -20.99 14.05
CA SER A 112 -22.29 -21.98 13.78
C SER A 112 -21.19 -21.38 12.92
N GLU A 113 -19.90 -21.79 13.11
CA GLU A 113 -18.76 -21.38 12.29
C GLU A 113 -19.07 -21.49 10.78
N ARG A 114 -19.73 -22.60 10.38
CA ARG A 114 -20.07 -22.84 8.97
C ARG A 114 -21.04 -21.79 8.43
N PHE A 115 -22.06 -21.46 9.21
CA PHE A 115 -23.06 -20.47 8.84
C PHE A 115 -22.48 -19.06 8.81
N ALA A 116 -21.79 -18.64 9.87
CA ALA A 116 -21.12 -17.33 9.93
C ALA A 116 -20.13 -17.13 8.79
N CYS A 117 -19.30 -18.13 8.48
CA CYS A 117 -18.37 -18.09 7.35
C CYS A 117 -19.08 -17.97 6.00
N LYS A 118 -20.23 -18.65 5.81
CA LYS A 118 -21.03 -18.57 4.59
C LYS A 118 -21.61 -17.17 4.42
N VAL A 119 -22.20 -16.61 5.46
CA VAL A 119 -22.82 -15.26 5.45
C VAL A 119 -21.77 -14.18 5.18
N LEU A 120 -20.61 -14.26 5.83
CA LEU A 120 -19.55 -13.25 5.74
C LEU A 120 -18.57 -13.47 4.58
N GLY A 121 -18.78 -14.50 3.76
CA GLY A 121 -17.90 -14.82 2.63
C GLY A 121 -16.47 -15.18 3.04
N GLN A 122 -16.30 -15.81 4.23
CA GLN A 122 -15.00 -16.22 4.77
C GLN A 122 -14.76 -17.70 4.51
N ASN A 123 -13.62 -18.04 3.93
CA ASN A 123 -13.24 -19.45 3.77
C ASN A 123 -12.82 -20.03 5.13
N ARG A 124 -13.45 -21.16 5.54
CA ARG A 124 -13.20 -21.85 6.82
C ARG A 124 -11.73 -22.32 6.96
N SER A 125 -11.13 -22.81 5.88
CA SER A 125 -9.72 -23.25 5.92
C SER A 125 -8.78 -22.08 6.22
N VAL A 126 -9.07 -20.89 5.71
CA VAL A 126 -8.31 -19.66 6.00
C VAL A 126 -8.55 -19.19 7.44
N LEU A 127 -9.79 -19.35 7.96
CA LEU A 127 -10.10 -19.03 9.35
C LEU A 127 -9.28 -19.92 10.31
N ARG A 128 -9.27 -21.22 10.07
CA ARG A 128 -8.61 -22.25 10.92
C ARG A 128 -7.08 -22.26 10.84
N LYS A 129 -6.49 -21.79 9.73
CA LYS A 129 -5.02 -21.65 9.60
C LYS A 129 -4.38 -20.73 10.64
N GLY A 130 -5.21 -19.97 11.37
CA GLY A 130 -4.69 -19.04 12.38
C GLY A 130 -3.96 -17.83 11.78
N ARG A 131 -3.32 -17.06 12.63
CA ARG A 131 -2.40 -15.99 12.20
C ARG A 131 -1.07 -16.64 11.79
N PRO A 132 -0.49 -16.22 10.66
CA PRO A 132 0.86 -16.69 10.32
C PRO A 132 1.81 -16.33 11.48
N VAL A 133 2.63 -17.28 11.87
CA VAL A 133 3.70 -17.04 12.84
C VAL A 133 4.64 -15.99 12.23
N VAL A 134 4.94 -14.96 13.00
CA VAL A 134 5.87 -13.91 12.55
C VAL A 134 7.27 -14.53 12.51
N SER A 135 7.89 -14.56 11.34
CA SER A 135 9.24 -15.11 11.20
C SER A 135 10.27 -14.20 11.89
N PHE A 136 11.39 -14.79 12.34
CA PHE A 136 12.51 -14.02 12.91
C PHE A 136 12.96 -12.91 11.96
N GLU A 137 13.05 -13.21 10.66
CA GLU A 137 13.37 -12.25 9.61
C GLU A 137 12.36 -11.05 9.55
N GLU A 138 11.06 -11.29 9.79
CA GLU A 138 10.08 -10.18 9.84
C GLU A 138 10.27 -9.33 11.11
N VAL A 139 10.64 -9.92 12.22
CA VAL A 139 10.95 -9.18 13.46
C VAL A 139 12.16 -8.28 13.24
N GLN A 140 13.23 -8.84 12.66
CA GLN A 140 14.45 -8.09 12.33
C GLN A 140 14.16 -6.97 11.34
N LEU A 141 13.42 -7.25 10.27
CA LEU A 141 13.04 -6.23 9.29
C LEU A 141 12.24 -5.08 9.92
N ARG A 142 11.34 -5.36 10.86
CA ARG A 142 10.61 -4.31 11.59
C ARG A 142 11.56 -3.45 12.43
N ALA A 143 12.51 -4.06 13.11
CA ALA A 143 13.50 -3.34 13.91
C ALA A 143 14.35 -2.43 13.03
N ASP A 144 14.88 -2.95 11.92
CA ASP A 144 15.71 -2.18 10.98
C ASP A 144 14.93 -1.03 10.32
N LEU A 145 13.66 -1.25 9.96
CA LEU A 145 12.80 -0.19 9.44
C LEU A 145 12.57 0.94 10.45
N ARG A 146 12.44 0.63 11.74
CA ARG A 146 12.34 1.65 12.82
C ARG A 146 13.66 2.42 12.97
N VAL A 147 14.80 1.74 12.91
CA VAL A 147 16.11 2.38 12.96
C VAL A 147 16.29 3.36 11.79
N VAL A 148 15.98 2.94 10.56
CA VAL A 148 16.06 3.80 9.38
C VAL A 148 15.08 4.99 9.50
N ALA A 149 13.87 4.77 9.98
CA ALA A 149 12.91 5.86 10.17
C ALA A 149 13.33 6.85 11.26
N GLY A 150 13.99 6.39 12.31
CA GLY A 150 14.54 7.24 13.37
C GLY A 150 15.72 8.10 12.88
N LYS A 151 16.64 7.51 12.12
CA LYS A 151 17.78 8.23 11.53
C LYS A 151 17.37 9.20 10.41
N HIS A 152 16.35 8.85 9.64
CA HIS A 152 15.90 9.61 8.48
C HIS A 152 14.37 9.81 8.50
N PRO A 153 13.83 10.67 9.38
CA PRO A 153 12.39 10.84 9.57
C PRO A 153 11.63 11.31 8.31
N ALA A 154 12.34 11.99 7.41
CA ALA A 154 11.78 12.47 6.15
C ALA A 154 11.74 11.41 5.03
N TRP A 155 12.31 10.22 5.26
CA TRP A 155 12.30 9.17 4.26
C TRP A 155 11.01 8.37 4.29
N GLY A 156 10.60 7.91 3.13
CA GLY A 156 9.47 6.98 3.00
C GLY A 156 9.95 5.54 2.82
N TRP A 157 9.05 4.58 2.90
CA TRP A 157 9.32 3.14 2.80
C TRP A 157 10.15 2.73 1.55
N ARG A 158 10.09 3.48 0.44
CA ARG A 158 10.87 3.17 -0.77
C ARG A 158 12.35 3.40 -0.54
N LYS A 159 12.71 4.56 0.02
CA LYS A 159 14.10 4.88 0.36
C LYS A 159 14.62 3.94 1.43
N ALA A 160 13.83 3.72 2.49
CA ALA A 160 14.18 2.75 3.54
C ALA A 160 14.45 1.35 2.97
N ARG A 161 13.63 0.88 2.03
CA ARG A 161 13.86 -0.39 1.37
C ARG A 161 15.17 -0.42 0.56
N TRP A 162 15.45 0.60 -0.23
CA TRP A 162 16.69 0.67 -1.02
C TRP A 162 17.91 0.72 -0.10
N HIS A 163 17.86 1.55 0.93
CA HIS A 163 18.92 1.64 1.93
C HIS A 163 19.18 0.29 2.63
N LEU A 164 18.14 -0.46 2.99
CA LEU A 164 18.30 -1.78 3.59
C LEU A 164 18.91 -2.80 2.62
N LEU A 165 18.56 -2.74 1.33
CA LEU A 165 19.14 -3.64 0.32
C LEU A 165 20.67 -3.47 0.14
N GLU A 166 21.23 -2.36 0.57
CA GLU A 166 22.68 -2.13 0.56
C GLU A 166 23.39 -2.66 1.81
N GLN A 167 22.61 -3.11 2.82
CA GLN A 167 23.17 -3.67 4.05
C GLN A 167 23.42 -5.18 3.89
N PRO A 168 24.56 -5.71 4.36
CA PRO A 168 24.96 -7.11 4.15
C PRO A 168 23.90 -8.13 4.56
N GLN A 169 23.16 -7.89 5.67
CA GLN A 169 22.12 -8.80 6.15
C GLN A 169 20.88 -8.88 5.24
N TRP A 170 20.69 -7.89 4.32
CA TRP A 170 19.55 -7.83 3.40
C TRP A 170 19.94 -7.96 1.93
N GLU A 171 21.22 -8.02 1.61
CA GLU A 171 21.72 -8.08 0.23
C GLU A 171 21.18 -9.30 -0.53
N THR A 172 21.18 -10.47 0.14
CA THR A 172 20.72 -11.73 -0.44
C THR A 172 19.22 -11.97 -0.27
N VAL A 173 18.53 -11.14 0.52
CA VAL A 173 17.12 -11.30 0.84
C VAL A 173 16.25 -10.48 -0.10
N ALA A 174 15.32 -11.16 -0.80
CA ALA A 174 14.35 -10.49 -1.66
C ALA A 174 13.35 -9.64 -0.86
N LEU A 175 13.70 -8.39 -0.52
CA LEU A 175 12.82 -7.45 0.15
C LEU A 175 11.69 -7.00 -0.77
N ASN A 176 10.54 -7.71 -0.72
CA ASN A 176 9.39 -7.40 -1.54
C ASN A 176 8.81 -6.01 -1.18
N LYS A 177 8.60 -5.16 -2.21
CA LYS A 177 8.02 -3.81 -2.09
C LYS A 177 6.70 -3.79 -1.30
N LYS A 178 5.82 -4.78 -1.54
CA LYS A 178 4.52 -4.89 -0.85
C LYS A 178 4.70 -5.25 0.63
N ARG A 179 5.66 -6.14 0.96
CA ARG A 179 5.99 -6.53 2.35
C ARG A 179 6.51 -5.34 3.14
N VAL A 180 7.52 -4.64 2.63
CA VAL A 180 8.11 -3.46 3.29
C VAL A 180 7.05 -2.36 3.49
N ARG A 181 6.25 -2.04 2.46
CA ARG A 181 5.17 -1.05 2.57
C ARG A 181 4.12 -1.41 3.62
N ARG A 182 3.76 -2.70 3.73
CA ARG A 182 2.81 -3.20 4.73
C ARG A 182 3.37 -3.01 6.14
N LEU A 183 4.62 -3.42 6.37
CA LEU A 183 5.29 -3.28 7.66
C LEU A 183 5.47 -1.82 8.05
N TRP A 184 5.95 -0.98 7.13
CA TRP A 184 6.09 0.47 7.34
C TRP A 184 4.81 1.14 7.84
N ARG A 185 3.67 0.75 7.26
CA ARG A 185 2.36 1.24 7.70
C ARG A 185 1.94 0.66 9.04
N ALA A 186 2.18 -0.63 9.26
CA ALA A 186 1.82 -1.31 10.50
C ALA A 186 2.59 -0.75 11.71
N GLU A 187 3.83 -0.31 11.50
CA GLU A 187 4.68 0.34 12.51
C GLU A 187 4.37 1.85 12.67
N GLY A 188 3.44 2.41 11.90
CA GLY A 188 3.09 3.84 11.99
C GLY A 188 4.16 4.80 11.46
N LEU A 189 5.16 4.31 10.69
CA LEU A 189 6.30 5.08 10.20
C LEU A 189 5.97 6.00 9.01
N THR A 190 4.70 6.17 8.68
CA THR A 190 4.28 7.00 7.54
C THR A 190 4.43 8.47 7.86
N CYS A 191 5.26 9.18 7.10
CA CYS A 191 5.32 10.64 7.13
C CYS A 191 3.94 11.23 6.83
N LYS A 192 3.58 12.32 7.50
CA LYS A 192 2.33 13.05 7.20
C LYS A 192 2.29 13.42 5.70
N PRO A 193 1.20 13.12 4.99
CA PRO A 193 1.09 13.49 3.58
C PRO A 193 1.17 15.02 3.46
N LYS A 194 2.00 15.51 2.54
CA LYS A 194 2.00 16.93 2.20
C LYS A 194 0.62 17.29 1.64
N ALA A 195 0.08 18.43 2.06
CA ALA A 195 -1.12 18.98 1.43
C ALA A 195 -0.88 19.07 -0.08
N ARG A 196 -1.79 18.51 -0.88
CA ARG A 196 -1.71 18.59 -2.33
C ARG A 196 -1.88 20.06 -2.73
N LYS A 197 -0.80 20.70 -3.18
CA LYS A 197 -0.96 21.98 -3.89
C LYS A 197 -1.86 21.72 -5.10
N LYS A 198 -2.92 22.54 -5.24
CA LYS A 198 -3.77 22.51 -6.45
C LYS A 198 -2.84 22.70 -7.66
N ARG A 199 -2.91 21.78 -8.61
CA ARG A 199 -2.16 21.90 -9.87
C ARG A 199 -2.68 23.17 -10.56
N ARG A 200 -1.82 24.17 -10.74
CA ARG A 200 -2.14 25.30 -11.59
C ARG A 200 -2.22 24.76 -13.03
N THR A 201 -3.42 24.64 -13.54
CA THR A 201 -3.68 24.40 -14.96
C THR A 201 -3.68 25.77 -15.63
N GLY A 202 -2.51 26.24 -16.05
CA GLY A 202 -2.39 27.38 -16.96
C GLY A 202 -2.19 26.88 -18.39
N PRO A 203 -2.67 27.58 -19.42
CA PRO A 203 -2.28 27.33 -20.80
C PRO A 203 -0.80 27.70 -20.92
N GLY A 204 0.05 26.73 -21.28
CA GLY A 204 1.46 27.03 -21.55
C GLY A 204 2.51 26.05 -21.03
N ALA A 205 2.13 24.85 -20.63
CA ALA A 205 3.11 23.74 -20.54
C ALA A 205 3.36 23.16 -21.96
N GLY A 206 3.60 24.03 -22.94
CA GLY A 206 4.18 23.64 -24.21
C GLY A 206 5.54 23.04 -23.93
N GLU A 207 5.94 22.01 -24.67
CA GLU A 207 7.28 21.42 -24.69
C GLU A 207 8.33 22.49 -25.06
N GLN A 208 8.66 23.37 -24.12
CA GLN A 208 9.87 24.16 -24.26
C GLN A 208 11.05 23.19 -24.13
N LYS A 209 11.91 23.18 -25.15
CA LYS A 209 13.13 22.39 -25.21
C LYS A 209 14.03 22.76 -24.03
N ARG A 210 13.81 22.14 -22.88
CA ARG A 210 14.72 22.25 -21.74
C ARG A 210 15.99 21.48 -22.08
N LEU A 211 17.14 22.11 -21.96
CA LEU A 211 18.43 21.42 -22.02
C LEU A 211 18.42 20.30 -20.98
N ARG A 212 18.62 19.06 -21.41
CA ARG A 212 18.63 17.87 -20.56
C ARG A 212 20.06 17.37 -20.39
N ALA A 213 20.46 17.16 -19.16
CA ALA A 213 21.76 16.57 -18.87
C ALA A 213 21.84 15.14 -19.39
N GLU A 214 22.91 14.79 -20.10
CA GLU A 214 23.12 13.49 -20.76
C GLU A 214 24.27 12.69 -20.16
N TYR A 215 25.21 13.35 -19.47
CA TYR A 215 26.39 12.78 -18.81
C TYR A 215 26.75 13.60 -17.57
N PRO A 216 27.60 13.07 -16.66
CA PRO A 216 28.07 13.81 -15.49
C PRO A 216 28.76 15.12 -15.87
N MET A 217 28.48 16.18 -15.13
CA MET A 217 29.02 17.56 -15.41
C MET A 217 28.54 18.16 -16.74
N HIS A 218 27.55 17.57 -17.43
CA HIS A 218 26.95 18.19 -18.61
C HIS A 218 26.21 19.49 -18.25
N VAL A 219 25.35 19.44 -17.23
CA VAL A 219 24.63 20.60 -16.71
C VAL A 219 24.77 20.66 -15.20
N VAL A 220 25.42 21.66 -14.70
CA VAL A 220 25.56 21.95 -13.27
C VAL A 220 24.57 23.05 -12.91
N SER A 221 23.63 22.75 -12.03
CA SER A 221 22.64 23.70 -11.55
C SER A 221 23.00 24.21 -10.16
N PHE A 222 22.81 25.50 -9.93
CA PHE A 222 23.02 26.08 -8.62
C PHE A 222 21.92 27.09 -8.25
N ASP A 223 21.76 27.30 -6.95
CA ASP A 223 20.77 28.21 -6.41
C ASP A 223 21.12 28.58 -4.96
N PHE A 224 20.59 29.70 -4.49
CA PHE A 224 20.72 30.12 -3.11
C PHE A 224 19.53 29.70 -2.26
N GLN A 225 19.83 29.23 -1.06
CA GLN A 225 18.82 28.94 -0.05
C GLN A 225 19.10 29.74 1.21
N SER A 226 18.11 30.45 1.73
CA SER A 226 18.26 31.26 2.93
C SER A 226 17.72 30.54 4.16
N ASP A 227 18.38 30.74 5.30
CA ASP A 227 17.94 30.37 6.64
C ASP A 227 18.42 31.42 7.67
N VAL A 228 18.17 31.18 8.95
CA VAL A 228 18.58 32.08 10.02
C VAL A 228 19.16 31.30 11.20
N THR A 229 20.11 31.90 11.90
CA THR A 229 20.58 31.37 13.18
C THR A 229 19.55 31.60 14.28
N SER A 230 19.71 30.97 15.44
CA SER A 230 18.88 31.17 16.63
C SER A 230 18.78 32.64 17.08
N CYS A 231 19.84 33.42 16.86
CA CYS A 231 19.87 34.85 17.13
C CYS A 231 19.33 35.75 16.00
N GLY A 232 18.70 35.14 14.95
CA GLY A 232 18.06 35.86 13.85
C GLY A 232 19.01 36.37 12.76
N ARG A 233 20.29 36.00 12.76
CA ARG A 233 21.24 36.40 11.73
C ARG A 233 21.07 35.54 10.50
N HIS A 234 20.97 36.17 9.33
CA HIS A 234 20.81 35.46 8.05
C HIS A 234 22.00 34.56 7.70
N ILE A 235 21.66 33.39 7.16
CA ILE A 235 22.58 32.46 6.50
C ILE A 235 22.10 32.25 5.07
N ARG A 236 23.01 32.32 4.11
CA ARG A 236 22.76 31.88 2.72
C ARG A 236 23.58 30.63 2.45
N PHE A 237 22.95 29.60 1.95
CA PHE A 237 23.60 28.39 1.43
C PHE A 237 23.70 28.50 -0.07
N PHE A 238 24.87 28.39 -0.62
CA PHE A 238 25.11 28.23 -2.05
C PHE A 238 25.11 26.75 -2.35
N ASN A 239 24.10 26.27 -3.06
CA ASN A 239 23.87 24.87 -3.35
C ASN A 239 24.17 24.58 -4.81
N VAL A 240 25.06 23.62 -5.08
CA VAL A 240 25.47 23.23 -6.42
C VAL A 240 25.23 21.74 -6.63
N ILE A 241 24.56 21.37 -7.71
CA ILE A 241 24.18 20.00 -8.02
C ILE A 241 24.46 19.66 -9.49
N ASP A 242 25.01 18.49 -9.76
CA ASP A 242 25.01 17.91 -11.10
C ASP A 242 23.64 17.37 -11.48
N GLU A 243 23.07 17.84 -12.57
CA GLU A 243 21.72 17.45 -12.99
C GLU A 243 21.63 16.01 -13.49
N TYR A 244 22.72 15.40 -13.97
CA TYR A 244 22.70 14.04 -14.47
C TYR A 244 22.75 13.03 -13.35
N THR A 245 23.79 13.08 -12.54
CA THR A 245 24.02 12.12 -11.44
C THR A 245 23.26 12.45 -10.17
N ARG A 246 22.71 13.65 -10.04
CA ARG A 246 22.13 14.22 -8.81
C ARG A 246 23.16 14.44 -7.70
N THR A 247 24.43 14.42 -7.98
CA THR A 247 25.46 14.62 -6.97
C THR A 247 25.43 16.05 -6.44
N ALA A 248 25.38 16.20 -5.13
CA ALA A 248 25.58 17.48 -4.47
C ALA A 248 27.06 17.81 -4.53
N LEU A 249 27.42 18.75 -5.40
CA LEU A 249 28.83 19.17 -5.61
C LEU A 249 29.29 20.10 -4.48
N ALA A 250 28.46 21.07 -4.09
CA ALA A 250 28.74 21.96 -2.99
C ALA A 250 27.47 22.36 -2.22
N ILE A 251 27.58 22.61 -0.92
CA ILE A 251 26.60 23.23 -0.05
C ILE A 251 27.37 24.14 0.89
N ILE A 252 27.51 25.41 0.53
CA ILE A 252 28.39 26.34 1.24
C ILE A 252 27.55 27.38 1.95
N PRO A 253 27.55 27.43 3.29
CA PRO A 253 26.91 28.49 4.05
C PRO A 253 27.82 29.71 4.21
N ARG A 254 27.29 30.90 3.97
CA ARG A 254 27.93 32.21 4.27
C ARG A 254 26.90 33.24 4.65
N ARG A 255 27.36 34.39 5.16
CA ARG A 255 26.45 35.54 5.43
C ARG A 255 26.02 36.24 4.14
N SER A 256 26.94 36.32 3.17
CA SER A 256 26.72 36.91 1.85
C SER A 256 27.60 36.21 0.83
N PHE A 257 27.25 36.34 -0.43
CA PHE A 257 28.03 35.86 -1.55
C PHE A 257 28.22 37.01 -2.55
N THR A 258 29.43 37.11 -3.07
CA THR A 258 29.74 37.91 -4.23
C THR A 258 29.85 37.00 -5.45
N ALA A 259 29.88 37.56 -6.65
CA ALA A 259 30.12 36.77 -7.87
C ALA A 259 31.49 36.08 -7.85
N THR A 260 32.53 36.71 -7.28
CA THR A 260 33.86 36.12 -7.10
C THR A 260 33.85 34.93 -6.14
N ASP A 261 32.98 34.94 -5.10
CA ASP A 261 32.81 33.78 -4.23
C ASP A 261 32.18 32.60 -4.97
N VAL A 262 31.19 32.88 -5.84
CA VAL A 262 30.57 31.86 -6.69
C VAL A 262 31.60 31.22 -7.64
N VAL A 263 32.41 32.04 -8.30
CA VAL A 263 33.49 31.57 -9.18
C VAL A 263 34.47 30.69 -8.41
N ALA A 264 34.94 31.12 -7.24
CA ALA A 264 35.87 30.34 -6.42
C ALA A 264 35.31 28.96 -6.04
N VAL A 265 34.00 28.86 -5.74
CA VAL A 265 33.37 27.57 -5.46
C VAL A 265 33.30 26.68 -6.72
N LEU A 266 33.02 27.25 -7.88
CA LEU A 266 32.99 26.49 -9.14
C LEU A 266 34.40 25.99 -9.54
N GLU A 267 35.45 26.80 -9.33
CA GLU A 267 36.84 26.39 -9.52
C GLU A 267 37.23 25.25 -8.60
N ASN A 268 36.88 25.30 -7.33
CA ASN A 268 37.08 24.20 -6.38
C ASN A 268 36.39 22.91 -6.84
N ILE A 269 35.15 23.01 -7.32
CA ILE A 269 34.42 21.84 -7.87
C ILE A 269 35.15 21.25 -9.08
N ILE A 270 35.70 22.09 -9.98
CA ILE A 270 36.48 21.63 -11.12
C ILE A 270 37.76 20.95 -10.64
N ALA A 271 38.45 21.53 -9.66
CA ALA A 271 39.67 20.94 -9.10
C ALA A 271 39.41 19.57 -8.43
N GLU A 272 38.27 19.43 -7.70
CA GLU A 272 37.90 18.18 -7.05
C GLU A 272 37.42 17.09 -8.03
N THR A 273 36.67 17.48 -9.07
CA THR A 273 36.09 16.52 -10.03
C THR A 273 37.00 16.23 -11.21
N GLY A 274 37.99 17.08 -11.46
CA GLY A 274 38.85 17.03 -12.66
C GLY A 274 38.11 17.34 -13.98
N THR A 275 36.89 17.85 -13.91
CA THR A 275 36.01 18.04 -15.08
C THR A 275 35.37 19.42 -15.07
N VAL A 276 35.49 20.13 -16.18
CA VAL A 276 34.80 21.40 -16.41
C VAL A 276 33.37 21.12 -16.84
N PRO A 277 32.33 21.76 -16.22
CA PRO A 277 30.97 21.60 -16.67
C PRO A 277 30.75 22.17 -18.08
N THR A 278 29.92 21.53 -18.88
CA THR A 278 29.59 22.06 -20.22
C THR A 278 28.61 23.24 -20.10
N TYR A 279 27.63 23.12 -19.24
CA TYR A 279 26.66 24.17 -18.98
C TYR A 279 26.50 24.43 -17.48
N VAL A 280 26.32 25.69 -17.14
CA VAL A 280 25.86 26.10 -15.81
C VAL A 280 24.44 26.66 -15.90
N ARG A 281 23.62 26.30 -14.96
CA ARG A 281 22.20 26.74 -14.85
C ARG A 281 21.92 27.39 -13.52
N SER A 282 21.43 28.62 -13.55
CA SER A 282 20.99 29.38 -12.39
C SER A 282 19.74 30.17 -12.69
N ASP A 283 19.15 30.77 -11.68
CA ASP A 283 18.21 31.87 -11.85
C ASP A 283 18.96 33.15 -12.28
N ASN A 284 18.21 34.21 -12.55
CA ASN A 284 18.76 35.50 -12.95
C ASN A 284 19.13 36.39 -11.74
N GLY A 285 19.60 35.79 -10.65
CA GLY A 285 20.07 36.54 -9.49
C GLY A 285 21.22 37.50 -9.84
N PRO A 286 21.34 38.63 -9.13
CA PRO A 286 22.41 39.63 -9.43
C PRO A 286 23.82 39.05 -9.31
N GLU A 287 24.04 38.10 -8.43
CA GLU A 287 25.32 37.42 -8.26
C GLU A 287 25.66 36.50 -9.47
N PHE A 288 24.65 36.04 -10.18
CA PHE A 288 24.77 35.10 -11.30
C PHE A 288 24.82 35.79 -12.66
N THR A 289 24.38 37.06 -12.73
CA THR A 289 24.44 37.90 -13.92
C THR A 289 25.59 38.88 -13.89
N ALA A 290 26.41 38.87 -12.85
CA ALA A 290 27.57 39.76 -12.68
C ALA A 290 28.68 39.44 -13.70
N ALA A 291 29.36 40.44 -14.17
CA ALA A 291 30.43 40.34 -15.17
C ALA A 291 31.48 39.28 -14.80
N ALA A 292 31.88 39.20 -13.54
CA ALA A 292 32.88 38.22 -13.07
C ALA A 292 32.51 36.76 -13.36
N LEU A 293 31.23 36.38 -13.22
CA LEU A 293 30.82 35.01 -13.56
C LEU A 293 30.70 34.80 -15.05
N VAL A 294 30.24 35.80 -15.79
CA VAL A 294 30.14 35.75 -17.27
C VAL A 294 31.52 35.64 -17.88
N ASP A 295 32.47 36.45 -17.43
CA ASP A 295 33.89 36.45 -17.91
C ASP A 295 34.56 35.10 -17.56
N TRP A 296 34.29 34.58 -16.37
CA TRP A 296 34.80 33.26 -15.99
C TRP A 296 34.22 32.16 -16.89
N CYS A 297 32.92 32.15 -17.16
CA CYS A 297 32.29 31.18 -18.06
C CYS A 297 32.94 31.23 -19.45
N ALA A 298 33.14 32.43 -20.00
CA ALA A 298 33.80 32.61 -21.29
C ALA A 298 35.27 32.10 -21.30
N THR A 299 36.00 32.32 -20.20
CA THR A 299 37.41 31.88 -20.07
C THR A 299 37.50 30.37 -19.87
N ALA A 300 36.61 29.78 -19.09
CA ALA A 300 36.57 28.34 -18.80
C ALA A 300 35.91 27.51 -19.92
N GLY A 301 35.34 28.14 -20.94
CA GLY A 301 34.60 27.45 -22.01
C GLY A 301 33.30 26.84 -21.55
N VAL A 302 32.63 27.44 -20.55
CA VAL A 302 31.38 27.01 -19.97
C VAL A 302 30.23 27.83 -20.54
N ASP A 303 29.22 27.16 -21.10
CA ASP A 303 28.03 27.85 -21.58
C ASP A 303 27.04 28.12 -20.45
N THR A 304 26.35 29.24 -20.51
CA THR A 304 25.32 29.61 -19.54
C THR A 304 23.93 29.25 -20.04
N ALA A 305 23.24 28.41 -19.30
CA ALA A 305 21.82 28.06 -19.54
C ALA A 305 20.91 28.85 -18.59
N PHE A 306 20.87 30.18 -18.76
CA PHE A 306 19.95 31.01 -17.95
C PHE A 306 18.50 30.61 -18.15
N ILE A 307 17.74 30.66 -17.07
CA ILE A 307 16.31 30.45 -17.14
C ILE A 307 15.60 31.68 -17.62
N ASP A 308 14.56 31.49 -18.43
CA ASP A 308 13.74 32.62 -18.88
C ASP A 308 13.08 33.36 -17.69
N PRO A 309 12.98 34.69 -17.72
CA PRO A 309 12.31 35.43 -16.66
C PRO A 309 10.89 34.89 -16.41
N GLY A 310 10.57 34.56 -15.15
CA GLY A 310 9.28 33.99 -14.77
C GLY A 310 9.12 32.49 -15.04
N SER A 311 10.19 31.77 -15.38
CA SER A 311 10.19 30.33 -15.68
C SER A 311 10.93 29.49 -14.62
N PRO A 312 10.54 29.52 -13.32
CA PRO A 312 11.26 28.81 -12.25
C PRO A 312 11.34 27.29 -12.49
N TRP A 313 10.39 26.71 -13.25
CA TRP A 313 10.42 25.27 -13.56
C TRP A 313 11.67 24.83 -14.36
N GLN A 314 12.39 25.77 -14.98
CA GLN A 314 13.63 25.46 -15.69
C GLN A 314 14.78 25.13 -14.74
N ASN A 315 14.79 25.65 -13.49
CA ASN A 315 15.75 25.28 -12.42
C ASN A 315 15.20 24.25 -11.43
N GLY A 316 14.26 23.41 -11.86
CA GLY A 316 13.56 22.47 -10.98
C GLY A 316 14.46 21.44 -10.28
N PHE A 317 15.71 21.25 -10.70
CA PHE A 317 16.66 20.37 -10.00
C PHE A 317 17.23 21.04 -8.76
N ALA A 318 17.73 22.27 -8.87
CA ALA A 318 18.21 23.03 -7.73
C ALA A 318 17.07 23.34 -6.74
N GLU A 319 15.88 23.74 -7.23
CA GLU A 319 14.72 23.93 -6.36
C GLU A 319 14.33 22.64 -5.60
N SER A 320 14.32 21.49 -6.29
CA SER A 320 14.03 20.20 -5.66
C SER A 320 15.09 19.82 -4.65
N PHE A 321 16.35 20.10 -4.92
CA PHE A 321 17.48 19.88 -4.03
C PHE A 321 17.34 20.74 -2.76
N ASN A 322 17.13 22.04 -2.91
CA ASN A 322 16.91 22.97 -1.81
C ASN A 322 15.74 22.55 -0.92
N ALA A 323 14.62 22.12 -1.53
CA ALA A 323 13.47 21.62 -0.79
C ALA A 323 13.76 20.33 -0.03
N GLN A 324 14.68 19.50 -0.50
CA GLN A 324 15.10 18.27 0.18
C GLN A 324 16.05 18.60 1.33
N PHE A 325 17.06 19.43 1.12
CA PHE A 325 17.98 19.89 2.14
C PHE A 325 17.21 20.55 3.31
N ARG A 326 16.30 21.48 3.01
CA ARG A 326 15.44 22.09 4.03
C ARG A 326 14.65 21.05 4.81
N ARG A 327 14.03 20.09 4.14
CA ARG A 327 13.14 19.11 4.81
C ARG A 327 13.90 18.05 5.58
N GLU A 328 15.04 17.61 5.07
CA GLU A 328 15.76 16.44 5.60
C GLU A 328 16.81 16.85 6.63
N GLN A 329 17.29 18.09 6.61
CA GLN A 329 18.30 18.62 7.52
C GLN A 329 17.82 19.86 8.26
N LEU A 330 17.54 20.97 7.58
CA LEU A 330 17.31 22.25 8.24
C LEU A 330 16.01 22.34 9.06
N THR A 331 14.97 21.55 8.73
CA THR A 331 13.67 21.59 9.43
C THR A 331 13.69 20.85 10.75
N GLY A 332 14.39 21.05 11.66
CA GLY A 332 14.47 20.37 12.95
C GLY A 332 15.72 20.75 13.69
N GLU A 333 16.62 21.43 12.99
CA GLU A 333 17.88 21.90 13.53
C GLU A 333 17.81 23.40 13.82
N ILE A 334 18.45 23.81 14.89
CA ILE A 334 18.65 25.20 15.26
C ILE A 334 20.14 25.48 15.17
N MET A 335 20.52 26.37 14.30
CA MET A 335 21.92 26.75 14.08
C MET A 335 22.24 28.00 14.92
N ASP A 336 23.23 27.93 15.79
CA ASP A 336 23.69 29.06 16.58
C ASP A 336 24.85 29.81 15.91
N THR A 337 25.69 29.05 15.20
CA THR A 337 26.93 29.56 14.59
C THR A 337 27.03 29.22 13.10
N MET A 338 27.97 29.87 12.42
CA MET A 338 28.32 29.51 11.03
C MET A 338 28.98 28.14 10.96
N ALA A 339 29.82 27.80 11.95
CA ALA A 339 30.50 26.51 12.02
C ALA A 339 29.50 25.35 12.13
N GLU A 340 28.41 25.53 12.88
CA GLU A 340 27.32 24.53 12.90
C GLU A 340 26.60 24.42 11.55
N ALA A 341 26.38 25.55 10.88
CA ALA A 341 25.78 25.53 9.54
C ALA A 341 26.67 24.80 8.53
N GLU A 342 27.99 24.99 8.61
CA GLU A 342 28.98 24.27 7.80
C GLU A 342 28.97 22.78 8.10
N TYR A 343 29.02 22.40 9.38
CA TYR A 343 28.96 21.01 9.81
C TYR A 343 27.68 20.29 9.29
N LEU A 344 26.50 20.91 9.49
CA LEU A 344 25.24 20.37 9.05
C LEU A 344 25.13 20.26 7.52
N ALA A 345 25.72 21.20 6.79
CA ALA A 345 25.77 21.18 5.34
C ALA A 345 26.65 20.04 4.82
N ASP A 346 27.84 19.85 5.40
CA ASP A 346 28.78 18.79 5.02
C ASP A 346 28.22 17.40 5.40
N GLU A 347 27.70 17.23 6.61
CA GLU A 347 27.08 15.99 7.05
C GLU A 347 25.94 15.58 6.09
N TRP A 348 25.06 16.54 5.76
CA TRP A 348 23.95 16.23 4.86
C TRP A 348 24.40 15.98 3.42
N LYS A 349 25.45 16.68 2.93
CA LYS A 349 26.07 16.43 1.61
C LYS A 349 26.58 15.00 1.52
N ASP A 350 27.22 14.50 2.57
CA ASP A 350 27.70 13.13 2.63
C ASP A 350 26.56 12.11 2.66
N ILE A 351 25.58 12.32 3.52
CA ILE A 351 24.37 11.47 3.56
C ILE A 351 23.66 11.49 2.20
N TYR A 352 23.54 12.66 1.58
CA TYR A 352 22.87 12.81 0.29
C TYR A 352 23.60 12.07 -0.83
N ASN A 353 24.92 12.17 -0.89
CA ASN A 353 25.73 11.59 -1.95
C ASN A 353 25.99 10.09 -1.76
N TYR A 354 26.23 9.64 -0.53
CA TYR A 354 26.67 8.27 -0.25
C TYR A 354 25.61 7.39 0.39
N GLY A 355 24.68 7.96 1.14
CA GLY A 355 23.71 7.21 1.94
C GLY A 355 22.26 7.26 1.44
N ARG A 356 21.90 8.29 0.66
CA ARG A 356 20.52 8.57 0.28
C ARG A 356 20.13 7.95 -1.07
N PRO A 357 19.21 6.97 -1.11
CA PRO A 357 18.73 6.41 -2.36
C PRO A 357 17.83 7.37 -3.14
N HIS A 358 18.02 7.44 -4.46
CA HIS A 358 17.27 8.30 -5.36
C HIS A 358 16.33 7.50 -6.27
N GLY A 359 15.05 7.90 -6.32
CA GLY A 359 14.07 7.23 -7.17
C GLY A 359 14.30 7.43 -8.67
N SER A 360 14.92 8.55 -9.06
CA SER A 360 15.30 8.83 -10.46
C SER A 360 16.58 8.11 -10.91
N LEU A 361 17.31 7.51 -9.97
CA LEU A 361 18.52 6.73 -10.19
C LEU A 361 18.30 5.25 -9.84
N ASP A 362 17.07 4.75 -9.97
CA ASP A 362 16.64 3.37 -9.65
C ASP A 362 17.01 2.88 -8.24
N GLY A 363 17.10 3.82 -7.30
CA GLY A 363 17.44 3.56 -5.92
C GLY A 363 18.92 3.62 -5.59
N LEU A 364 19.78 3.91 -6.55
CA LEU A 364 21.20 4.17 -6.31
C LEU A 364 21.39 5.51 -5.61
N THR A 365 22.50 5.63 -4.89
CA THR A 365 22.99 6.92 -4.39
C THR A 365 23.65 7.69 -5.53
N PRO A 366 23.70 9.04 -5.47
CA PRO A 366 24.36 9.86 -6.51
C PRO A 366 25.78 9.41 -6.82
N LYS A 367 26.59 9.15 -5.79
CA LYS A 367 27.99 8.74 -5.95
C LYS A 367 28.12 7.38 -6.65
N ARG A 368 27.34 6.39 -6.24
CA ARG A 368 27.31 5.07 -6.91
C ARG A 368 26.85 5.16 -8.35
N TYR A 369 25.90 6.05 -8.64
CA TYR A 369 25.42 6.27 -9.99
C TYR A 369 26.53 6.89 -10.86
N TRP A 370 27.29 7.85 -10.32
CA TRP A 370 28.46 8.44 -10.98
C TRP A 370 29.54 7.39 -11.25
N GLU A 371 29.94 6.63 -10.24
CA GLU A 371 30.95 5.57 -10.34
C GLU A 371 30.55 4.51 -11.38
N ARG A 372 29.29 4.11 -11.37
CA ARG A 372 28.77 3.17 -12.37
C ARG A 372 28.89 3.74 -13.80
N TRP A 373 28.47 4.98 -14.01
CA TRP A 373 28.57 5.63 -15.29
C TRP A 373 30.02 5.72 -15.77
N THR A 374 30.95 6.09 -14.89
CA THR A 374 32.37 6.16 -15.19
C THR A 374 32.93 4.80 -15.60
N ALA A 375 32.60 3.73 -14.85
CA ALA A 375 33.05 2.37 -15.19
C ALA A 375 32.48 1.89 -16.55
N GLU A 376 31.19 2.14 -16.81
CA GLU A 376 30.55 1.76 -18.08
C GLU A 376 31.18 2.51 -19.30
N ASN A 377 31.55 3.79 -19.13
CA ASN A 377 32.11 4.60 -20.21
C ASN A 377 33.65 4.46 -20.36
N GLN A 378 34.38 4.10 -19.31
CA GLN A 378 35.79 3.72 -19.44
C GLN A 378 35.97 2.42 -20.23
N LEU A 379 35.08 1.44 -20.05
CA LEU A 379 35.05 0.19 -20.80
C LEU A 379 34.67 0.39 -22.30
N ALA A 380 34.02 1.49 -22.64
CA ALA A 380 33.65 1.79 -24.03
C ALA A 380 34.78 2.52 -24.81
N ILE A 381 35.81 3.00 -24.12
CA ILE A 381 36.95 3.73 -24.69
C ILE A 381 38.20 2.82 -24.78
N ALA A 382 38.24 1.72 -24.05
CA ALA A 382 39.30 0.70 -24.12
C ALA A 382 38.95 -0.41 -25.14
#